data_84e74c897056cbe59e2560e644bb5f44
#
_entry.id   84e74c897056cbe59e2560e644bb5f44
#
_cell.length_a   1.000
_cell.length_b   1.000
_cell.length_c   1.000
_cell.angle_alpha   90.00
_cell.angle_beta   90.00
_cell.angle_gamma   90.00
#
_symmetry.space_group_name_H-M   'P 1'
#
loop_
_entity.id
_entity.type
_entity.pdbx_description
1 polymer ?
#
loop_
_entity_poly.entity_id
_entity_poly.type
_entity_poly.pdbx_seq_one_letter_code
_entity_poly.pdbx_strand_id
1 'polypeptide(L)'
;MSSEAIVFALSGELDNEHMESINELLEGEKRSILLDLRDVTLVGRKAVEFLARLEARGVGIINCPEYVRTWIDAENNGERW
;
A
#
# COMPACT_ATOMS: atom_id res chain seq x y z
N MET A 1 -26.93 -2.18 -3.76
CA MET A 1 -25.82 -2.09 -4.67
C MET A 1 -24.53 -2.55 -3.99
N SER A 2 -23.92 -3.55 -4.53
CA SER A 2 -22.72 -4.09 -3.93
C SER A 2 -21.51 -3.29 -4.39
N SER A 3 -20.69 -2.88 -3.46
CA SER A 3 -19.39 -2.34 -3.77
C SER A 3 -18.41 -3.49 -3.68
N GLU A 4 -17.89 -3.89 -4.80
CA GLU A 4 -16.89 -4.94 -4.82
C GLU A 4 -15.53 -4.33 -4.54
N ALA A 5 -14.77 -5.01 -3.74
CA ALA A 5 -13.39 -4.63 -3.46
C ALA A 5 -12.47 -5.72 -4.00
N ILE A 6 -11.37 -5.29 -4.59
CA ILE A 6 -10.34 -6.20 -5.03
C ILE A 6 -9.26 -6.22 -3.97
N VAL A 7 -8.88 -7.41 -3.54
CA VAL A 7 -7.79 -7.56 -2.57
C VAL A 7 -6.56 -8.06 -3.30
N PHE A 8 -5.48 -7.29 -3.22
CA PHE A 8 -4.18 -7.72 -3.71
C PHE A 8 -3.33 -8.13 -2.51
N ALA A 9 -3.02 -9.40 -2.43
CA ALA A 9 -2.14 -9.91 -1.38
C ALA A 9 -0.69 -9.74 -1.84
N LEU A 10 0.07 -8.98 -1.08
CA LEU A 10 1.48 -8.76 -1.36
C LEU A 10 2.30 -9.65 -0.43
N SER A 11 3.46 -10.09 -0.88
CA SER A 11 4.30 -10.93 -0.06
C SER A 11 5.77 -10.64 -0.32
N GLY A 12 6.61 -10.97 0.67
CA GLY A 12 8.04 -10.81 0.55
C GLY A 12 8.48 -9.37 0.71
N GLU A 13 9.52 -9.01 -0.02
CA GLU A 13 10.11 -7.68 0.05
C GLU A 13 9.43 -6.75 -0.96
N LEU A 14 9.00 -5.60 -0.49
CA LEU A 14 8.43 -4.58 -1.36
C LEU A 14 9.51 -3.58 -1.74
N ASP A 15 9.82 -3.53 -3.02
CA ASP A 15 10.79 -2.59 -3.57
C ASP A 15 10.15 -1.73 -4.66
N ASN A 16 10.95 -0.88 -5.27
CA ASN A 16 10.45 0.04 -6.29
C ASN A 16 9.82 -0.67 -7.48
N GLU A 17 10.39 -1.79 -7.91
CA GLU A 17 9.86 -2.51 -9.07
C GLU A 17 8.48 -3.06 -8.77
N HIS A 18 8.29 -3.61 -7.59
CA HIS A 18 6.99 -4.12 -7.17
C HIS A 18 5.97 -2.99 -7.09
N MET A 19 6.39 -1.84 -6.57
CA MET A 19 5.48 -0.71 -6.43
C MET A 19 5.06 -0.17 -7.80
N GLU A 20 5.97 -0.12 -8.76
CA GLU A 20 5.63 0.32 -10.10
C GLU A 20 4.62 -0.62 -10.76
N SER A 21 4.81 -1.93 -10.61
CA SER A 21 3.89 -2.92 -11.15
C SER A 21 2.51 -2.77 -10.52
N ILE A 22 2.46 -2.58 -9.21
CA ILE A 22 1.21 -2.37 -8.49
C ILE A 22 0.52 -1.10 -8.99
N ASN A 23 1.29 -0.03 -9.16
CA ASN A 23 0.72 1.23 -9.63
C ASN A 23 0.07 1.07 -11.01
N GLU A 24 0.71 0.34 -11.91
CA GLU A 24 0.15 0.09 -13.23
C GLU A 24 -1.17 -0.67 -13.14
N LEU A 25 -1.24 -1.66 -12.27
CA LEU A 25 -2.48 -2.40 -12.06
C LEU A 25 -3.58 -1.50 -11.49
N LEU A 26 -3.23 -0.63 -10.57
CA LEU A 26 -4.19 0.24 -9.90
C LEU A 26 -4.72 1.33 -10.82
N GLU A 27 -3.92 1.81 -11.76
CA GLU A 27 -4.34 2.88 -12.67
C GLU A 27 -5.52 2.49 -13.54
N GLY A 28 -5.62 1.22 -13.90
CA GLY A 28 -6.71 0.73 -14.72
C GLY A 28 -7.92 0.27 -13.94
N GLU A 29 -7.87 0.31 -12.62
CA GLU A 29 -8.92 -0.28 -11.80
C GLU A 29 -9.84 0.80 -11.24
N LYS A 30 -11.13 0.61 -11.44
CA LYS A 30 -12.14 1.55 -10.95
C LYS A 30 -12.80 1.11 -9.66
N ARG A 31 -12.60 -0.14 -9.27
CA ARG A 31 -13.18 -0.66 -8.04
C ARG A 31 -12.32 -0.32 -6.83
N SER A 32 -12.91 -0.43 -5.66
CA SER A 32 -12.15 -0.24 -4.44
C SER A 32 -11.04 -1.28 -4.34
N ILE A 33 -9.89 -0.86 -3.88
CA ILE A 33 -8.72 -1.73 -3.80
C ILE A 33 -8.25 -1.82 -2.36
N LEU A 34 -7.96 -3.04 -1.94
CA LEU A 34 -7.37 -3.31 -0.64
C LEU A 34 -6.04 -4.01 -0.87
N LEU A 35 -5.01 -3.52 -0.22
CA LEU A 35 -3.70 -4.16 -0.26
C LEU A 35 -3.49 -4.91 1.06
N ASP A 36 -3.27 -6.20 0.96
CA ASP A 36 -3.05 -7.05 2.12
C ASP A 36 -1.55 -7.24 2.30
N LEU A 37 -1.02 -6.75 3.40
CA LEU A 37 0.41 -6.80 3.69
C LEU A 37 0.78 -7.87 4.70
N ARG A 38 -0.11 -8.83 4.93
CA ARG A 38 0.13 -9.87 5.94
C ARG A 38 1.44 -10.62 5.75
N ASP A 39 1.77 -10.93 4.51
CA ASP A 39 2.94 -11.75 4.19
C ASP A 39 4.14 -10.92 3.73
N VAL A 40 4.08 -9.63 3.91
CA VAL A 40 5.20 -8.75 3.58
C VAL A 40 6.25 -8.85 4.67
N THR A 41 7.50 -9.08 4.27
CA THR A 41 8.60 -9.28 5.20
C THR A 41 9.50 -8.06 5.34
N LEU A 42 9.56 -7.23 4.31
CA LEU A 42 10.42 -6.06 4.33
C LEU A 42 9.83 -4.98 3.42
N VAL A 43 9.81 -3.75 3.92
CA VAL A 43 9.32 -2.62 3.15
C VAL A 43 10.38 -1.52 3.17
N GLY A 44 10.87 -1.16 2.00
CA GLY A 44 11.83 -0.08 1.88
C GLY A 44 11.16 1.28 2.03
N ARG A 45 11.96 2.31 2.22
CA ARG A 45 11.47 3.66 2.43
C ARG A 45 10.61 4.15 1.27
N LYS A 46 11.05 3.92 0.04
CA LYS A 46 10.29 4.36 -1.12
C LYS A 46 8.98 3.63 -1.26
N ALA A 47 8.95 2.37 -0.85
CA ALA A 47 7.71 1.62 -0.84
C ALA A 47 6.75 2.20 0.19
N VAL A 48 7.24 2.61 1.34
CA VAL A 48 6.40 3.28 2.35
C VAL A 48 5.81 4.57 1.80
N GLU A 49 6.62 5.37 1.13
CA GLU A 49 6.15 6.61 0.51
C GLU A 49 5.06 6.33 -0.51
N PHE A 50 5.25 5.28 -1.28
CA PHE A 50 4.29 4.88 -2.30
C PHE A 50 2.97 4.41 -1.66
N LEU A 51 3.07 3.57 -0.63
CA LEU A 51 1.89 3.09 0.08
C LEU A 51 1.13 4.24 0.72
N ALA A 52 1.83 5.20 1.29
CA ALA A 52 1.20 6.37 1.89
C ALA A 52 0.43 7.16 0.83
N ARG A 53 1.01 7.29 -0.35
CA ARG A 53 0.36 8.00 -1.45
C ARG A 53 -0.88 7.28 -1.93
N LEU A 54 -0.82 5.96 -2.02
CA LEU A 54 -1.97 5.16 -2.41
C LEU A 54 -3.10 5.27 -1.38
N GLU A 55 -2.75 5.21 -0.11
CA GLU A 55 -3.75 5.34 0.94
C GLU A 55 -4.42 6.71 0.89
N ALA A 56 -3.66 7.76 0.63
CA ALA A 56 -4.22 9.10 0.49
C ALA A 56 -5.17 9.20 -0.70
N ARG A 57 -5.03 8.33 -1.68
CA ARG A 57 -5.90 8.29 -2.85
C ARG A 57 -7.12 7.39 -2.66
N GLY A 58 -7.24 6.76 -1.51
CA GLY A 58 -8.40 5.94 -1.20
C GLY A 58 -8.16 4.43 -1.23
N VAL A 59 -6.94 3.99 -1.47
CA VAL A 59 -6.62 2.57 -1.43
C VAL A 59 -6.55 2.13 0.04
N GLY A 60 -7.24 1.04 0.38
CA GLY A 60 -7.20 0.50 1.73
C GLY A 60 -5.98 -0.38 1.92
N ILE A 61 -5.37 -0.31 3.11
CA ILE A 61 -4.24 -1.16 3.46
C ILE A 61 -4.65 -1.97 4.67
N ILE A 62 -4.59 -3.29 4.55
CA ILE A 62 -5.03 -4.19 5.61
C ILE A 62 -3.90 -5.13 6.01
N ASN A 63 -3.99 -5.64 7.24
CA ASN A 63 -3.00 -6.56 7.80
C ASN A 63 -1.58 -5.98 7.74
N CYS A 64 -1.48 -4.67 7.90
CA CYS A 64 -0.22 -3.96 7.79
C CYS A 64 0.62 -4.19 9.06
N PRO A 65 1.90 -4.58 8.92
CA PRO A 65 2.77 -4.65 10.09
C PRO A 65 2.81 -3.31 10.82
N GLU A 66 2.88 -3.37 12.13
CA GLU A 66 2.78 -2.16 12.94
C GLU A 66 3.83 -1.12 12.59
N TYR A 67 5.07 -1.53 12.36
CA TYR A 67 6.12 -0.57 12.02
C TYR A 67 5.87 0.10 10.67
N VAL A 68 5.29 -0.63 9.74
CA VAL A 68 4.95 -0.06 8.43
C VAL A 68 3.79 0.91 8.58
N ARG A 69 2.80 0.57 9.39
CA ARG A 69 1.66 1.45 9.65
C ARG A 69 2.11 2.78 10.24
N THR A 70 3.04 2.72 11.19
CA THR A 70 3.59 3.92 11.79
C THR A 70 4.30 4.80 10.76
N TRP A 71 5.08 4.17 9.87
CA TRP A 71 5.80 4.92 8.84
C TRP A 71 4.85 5.54 7.82
N ILE A 72 3.80 4.81 7.42
CA ILE A 72 2.82 5.35 6.49
C ILE A 72 2.09 6.54 7.10
N ASP A 73 1.69 6.42 8.37
CA ASP A 73 1.00 7.51 9.05
C ASP A 73 1.88 8.74 9.18
N ALA A 74 3.16 8.54 9.51
CA ALA A 74 4.10 9.65 9.59
C ALA A 74 4.26 10.35 8.25
N GLU A 75 4.33 9.59 7.17
CA GLU A 75 4.45 10.15 5.83
C GLU A 75 3.21 10.97 5.46
N ASN A 76 2.03 10.44 5.76
CA ASN A 76 0.78 11.13 5.45
C ASN A 76 0.56 12.37 6.31
N ASN A 77 1.17 12.42 7.49
CA ASN A 77 1.08 13.58 8.37
C ASN A 77 2.18 14.61 8.11
N GLY A 78 3.05 14.32 7.15
CA GLY A 78 4.16 15.22 6.85
C GLY A 78 5.30 15.16 7.83
N GLU A 79 5.31 14.15 8.70
CA GLU A 79 6.38 13.99 9.67
C GLU A 79 7.63 13.40 9.02
N ARG A 80 8.78 13.76 9.56
CA ARG A 80 10.03 13.19 9.10
C ARG A 80 10.51 12.11 10.05
N TRP A 81 11.05 11.08 9.49
CA TRP A 81 11.54 9.92 10.22
C TRP A 81 12.85 9.42 9.62
#